data_5b072fb5e19a24a35ebb26f3f8c8c67a
#
_entry.id   5b072fb5e19a24a35ebb26f3f8c8c67a
#
_cell.length_a   1.000
_cell.length_b   1.000
_cell.length_c   1.000
_cell.angle_alpha   90.00
_cell.angle_beta   90.00
_cell.angle_gamma   90.00
#
_symmetry.space_group_name_H-M   'P 1'
#
loop_
_entity.id
_entity.type
_entity.pdbx_description
1 polymer ?
#
loop_
_entity_poly.entity_id
_entity_poly.type
_entity_poly.pdbx_seq_one_letter_code
_entity_poly.pdbx_strand_id
1 'polypeptide(L)'
;MPHSYLPDHKLTPDELSRYARDGYVVRESVFSDDELELLRAAIERAANKAVSMVDQGNTYMLDGKRFVDINGMTIQFEHALNSNTPRVIEPVASLDPSLGELLQDTRLVGPMRQLVGADEVAVWTNKLNLKRPREGTGFGWHQDSPYWIHDCAHVDQLPNVMLAFDTATEDNGCLRVIPGSHLDGCLPGTDDGTSLGGFYTSTNGFDESQQMALTVAAGSLIFFSPHIVHGSQPNHSSEPRRSIIVTYQPAGHPTLKTGEVLNV
;
A
#
# COMPACT_ATOMS: atom_id res chain seq x y z
N MET A 1 -0.36 11.15 -25.75
CA MET A 1 0.61 12.27 -25.63
C MET A 1 1.44 11.99 -24.42
N PRO A 2 2.77 12.12 -24.44
CA PRO A 2 3.57 11.95 -23.25
C PRO A 2 3.13 13.00 -22.24
N HIS A 3 2.79 12.58 -21.03
CA HIS A 3 2.51 13.49 -19.92
C HIS A 3 3.80 14.24 -19.60
N SER A 4 3.81 15.58 -19.77
CA SER A 4 4.93 16.41 -19.33
C SER A 4 4.81 16.57 -17.81
N TYR A 5 5.55 15.76 -17.07
CA TYR A 5 5.67 15.93 -15.63
C TYR A 5 6.52 17.18 -15.32
N LEU A 6 6.24 17.82 -14.19
CA LEU A 6 7.09 18.89 -13.66
C LEU A 6 8.48 18.35 -13.34
N PRO A 7 9.53 19.22 -13.28
CA PRO A 7 10.84 18.83 -12.78
C PRO A 7 10.71 18.06 -11.46
N ASP A 8 11.52 17.01 -11.28
CA ASP A 8 11.49 16.10 -10.13
C ASP A 8 10.15 15.35 -9.94
N HIS A 9 9.38 15.16 -11.01
CA HIS A 9 8.08 14.49 -10.99
C HIS A 9 7.06 15.05 -10.00
N LYS A 10 7.20 16.30 -9.57
CA LYS A 10 6.29 16.97 -8.64
C LYS A 10 4.84 16.92 -9.13
N LEU A 11 3.90 16.89 -8.18
CA LEU A 11 2.49 17.04 -8.48
C LEU A 11 2.20 18.45 -9.00
N THR A 12 1.38 18.53 -10.00
CA THR A 12 0.86 19.80 -10.53
C THR A 12 -0.10 20.44 -9.53
N PRO A 13 -0.37 21.76 -9.61
CA PRO A 13 -1.36 22.41 -8.75
C PRO A 13 -2.75 21.76 -8.82
N ASP A 14 -3.16 21.26 -10.00
CA ASP A 14 -4.43 20.56 -10.18
C ASP A 14 -4.43 19.18 -9.48
N GLU A 15 -3.32 18.42 -9.56
CA GLU A 15 -3.17 17.15 -8.84
C GLU A 15 -3.19 17.36 -7.32
N LEU A 16 -2.51 18.40 -6.82
CA LEU A 16 -2.53 18.76 -5.39
C LEU A 16 -3.95 19.16 -4.95
N SER A 17 -4.66 19.93 -5.77
CA SER A 17 -6.06 20.32 -5.49
C SER A 17 -6.98 19.12 -5.45
N ARG A 18 -6.79 18.15 -6.36
CA ARG A 18 -7.55 16.88 -6.36
C ARG A 18 -7.21 16.04 -5.14
N TYR A 19 -5.94 15.90 -4.81
CA TYR A 19 -5.53 15.17 -3.59
C TYR A 19 -6.13 15.79 -2.32
N ALA A 20 -6.10 17.12 -2.20
CA ALA A 20 -6.67 17.83 -1.04
C ALA A 20 -8.20 17.68 -0.95
N ARG A 21 -8.91 17.59 -2.07
CA ARG A 21 -10.38 17.44 -2.13
C ARG A 21 -10.81 15.99 -1.96
N ASP A 22 -10.18 15.08 -2.69
CA ASP A 22 -10.65 13.69 -2.86
C ASP A 22 -9.87 12.71 -1.98
N GLY A 23 -8.68 13.08 -1.46
CA GLY A 23 -7.79 12.25 -0.66
C GLY A 23 -6.89 11.33 -1.48
N TYR A 24 -6.94 11.40 -2.81
CA TYR A 24 -6.09 10.63 -3.70
C TYR A 24 -5.88 11.30 -5.04
N VAL A 25 -4.85 10.84 -5.77
CA VAL A 25 -4.62 11.21 -7.17
C VAL A 25 -3.96 10.03 -7.91
N VAL A 26 -4.30 9.86 -9.18
CA VAL A 26 -3.79 8.78 -10.03
C VAL A 26 -2.93 9.38 -11.14
N ARG A 27 -1.79 8.76 -11.38
CA ARG A 27 -0.94 8.95 -12.56
C ARG A 27 -0.84 7.66 -13.34
N GLU A 28 -1.39 7.66 -14.52
CA GLU A 28 -1.45 6.48 -15.39
C GLU A 28 -0.11 6.21 -16.08
N SER A 29 0.28 4.92 -16.17
CA SER A 29 1.37 4.43 -17.03
C SER A 29 2.70 5.18 -16.85
N VAL A 30 3.10 5.41 -15.59
CA VAL A 30 4.35 6.13 -15.23
C VAL A 30 5.58 5.25 -15.46
N PHE A 31 5.44 3.93 -15.28
CA PHE A 31 6.46 2.92 -15.53
C PHE A 31 6.20 2.21 -16.84
N SER A 32 7.26 1.97 -17.61
CA SER A 32 7.19 1.22 -18.87
C SER A 32 7.03 -0.29 -18.65
N ASP A 33 6.61 -1.00 -19.70
CA ASP A 33 6.46 -2.46 -19.64
C ASP A 33 7.80 -3.17 -19.35
N ASP A 34 8.93 -2.68 -19.89
CA ASP A 34 10.25 -3.23 -19.64
C ASP A 34 10.68 -3.08 -18.17
N GLU A 35 10.42 -1.93 -17.55
CA GLU A 35 10.66 -1.70 -16.12
C GLU A 35 9.77 -2.61 -15.28
N LEU A 36 8.51 -2.75 -15.66
CA LEU A 36 7.56 -3.60 -14.95
C LEU A 36 7.92 -5.08 -15.03
N GLU A 37 8.47 -5.55 -16.15
CA GLU A 37 8.93 -6.94 -16.27
C GLU A 37 10.05 -7.23 -15.26
N LEU A 38 11.04 -6.34 -15.14
CA LEU A 38 12.12 -6.46 -14.16
C LEU A 38 11.60 -6.43 -12.71
N LEU A 39 10.69 -5.51 -12.41
CA LEU A 39 10.09 -5.39 -11.08
C LEU A 39 9.19 -6.58 -10.73
N ARG A 40 8.42 -7.11 -11.68
CA ARG A 40 7.61 -8.34 -11.48
C ARG A 40 8.51 -9.54 -11.15
N ALA A 41 9.66 -9.67 -11.84
CA ALA A 41 10.63 -10.71 -11.51
C ALA A 41 11.23 -10.51 -10.10
N ALA A 42 11.52 -9.27 -9.70
CA ALA A 42 12.00 -8.93 -8.35
C ALA A 42 10.95 -9.29 -7.28
N ILE A 43 9.67 -9.00 -7.52
CA ILE A 43 8.57 -9.38 -6.64
C ILE A 43 8.50 -10.88 -6.41
N GLU A 44 8.60 -11.68 -7.47
CA GLU A 44 8.53 -13.14 -7.33
C GLU A 44 9.76 -13.68 -6.57
N ARG A 45 10.97 -13.12 -6.81
CA ARG A 45 12.15 -13.47 -6.00
C ARG A 45 11.96 -13.11 -4.52
N ALA A 46 11.47 -11.91 -4.24
CA ALA A 46 11.20 -11.45 -2.88
C ALA A 46 10.15 -12.32 -2.17
N ALA A 47 9.04 -12.63 -2.85
CA ALA A 47 7.99 -13.50 -2.31
C ALA A 47 8.52 -14.91 -2.00
N ASN A 48 9.27 -15.52 -2.92
CA ASN A 48 9.87 -16.82 -2.72
C ASN A 48 10.88 -16.82 -1.57
N LYS A 49 11.71 -15.77 -1.47
CA LYS A 49 12.65 -15.61 -0.36
C LYS A 49 11.92 -15.49 0.98
N ALA A 50 10.86 -14.67 1.07
CA ALA A 50 10.05 -14.55 2.28
C ALA A 50 9.47 -15.91 2.71
N VAL A 51 8.86 -16.64 1.77
CA VAL A 51 8.27 -17.96 2.05
C VAL A 51 9.34 -18.96 2.51
N SER A 52 10.54 -18.93 1.94
CA SER A 52 11.63 -19.85 2.34
C SER A 52 12.15 -19.63 3.78
N MET A 53 11.83 -18.47 4.36
CA MET A 53 12.25 -18.13 5.73
C MET A 53 11.18 -18.43 6.80
N VAL A 54 9.98 -18.82 6.41
CA VAL A 54 8.81 -18.96 7.29
C VAL A 54 9.07 -19.86 8.50
N ASP A 55 9.76 -20.99 8.31
CA ASP A 55 10.07 -21.94 9.39
C ASP A 55 11.01 -21.37 10.47
N GLN A 56 11.67 -20.24 10.20
CA GLN A 56 12.55 -19.54 11.13
C GLN A 56 11.82 -18.44 11.91
N GLY A 57 10.57 -18.13 11.54
CA GLY A 57 9.77 -17.06 12.10
C GLY A 57 8.84 -17.50 13.22
N ASN A 58 8.21 -16.51 13.86
CA ASN A 58 7.15 -16.71 14.83
C ASN A 58 5.79 -16.72 14.13
N THR A 59 5.17 -17.89 14.04
CA THR A 59 3.83 -18.06 13.45
C THR A 59 2.75 -17.83 14.50
N TYR A 60 1.74 -17.04 14.15
CA TYR A 60 0.56 -16.81 14.98
C TYR A 60 -0.70 -16.66 14.16
N MET A 61 -1.86 -16.76 14.83
CA MET A 61 -3.17 -16.63 14.23
C MET A 61 -3.89 -15.43 14.83
N LEU A 62 -4.44 -14.57 13.96
CA LEU A 62 -5.38 -13.52 14.36
C LEU A 62 -6.67 -13.69 13.57
N ASP A 63 -7.79 -13.88 14.27
CA ASP A 63 -9.13 -14.06 13.69
C ASP A 63 -9.14 -15.09 12.54
N GLY A 64 -8.48 -16.23 12.76
CA GLY A 64 -8.38 -17.33 11.80
C GLY A 64 -7.42 -17.07 10.63
N LYS A 65 -6.70 -15.94 10.60
CA LYS A 65 -5.74 -15.57 9.57
C LYS A 65 -4.32 -15.83 10.06
N ARG A 66 -3.47 -16.42 9.21
CA ARG A 66 -2.09 -16.79 9.55
C ARG A 66 -1.12 -15.66 9.24
N PHE A 67 -0.27 -15.36 10.22
CA PHE A 67 0.83 -14.41 10.15
C PHE A 67 2.13 -15.08 10.56
N VAL A 68 3.23 -14.59 10.04
CA VAL A 68 4.59 -14.97 10.46
C VAL A 68 5.43 -13.71 10.60
N ASP A 69 5.98 -13.50 11.80
CA ASP A 69 6.95 -12.43 12.05
C ASP A 69 8.36 -13.00 12.02
N ILE A 70 9.23 -12.39 11.23
CA ILE A 70 10.63 -12.81 11.08
C ILE A 70 11.52 -11.61 10.76
N ASN A 71 12.58 -11.40 11.56
CA ASN A 71 13.59 -10.36 11.34
C ASN A 71 13.01 -8.96 11.06
N GLY A 72 11.99 -8.55 11.82
CA GLY A 72 11.30 -7.27 11.63
C GLY A 72 10.34 -7.22 10.42
N MET A 73 10.11 -8.35 9.76
CA MET A 73 9.16 -8.49 8.65
C MET A 73 7.93 -9.28 9.11
N THR A 74 6.75 -8.90 8.63
CA THR A 74 5.52 -9.67 8.79
C THR A 74 5.06 -10.21 7.43
N ILE A 75 4.79 -11.51 7.36
CA ILE A 75 4.17 -12.16 6.22
C ILE A 75 2.73 -12.52 6.61
N GLN A 76 1.75 -12.07 5.82
CA GLN A 76 0.36 -12.49 5.94
C GLN A 76 0.07 -13.50 4.82
N PHE A 77 -0.63 -14.56 5.17
CA PHE A 77 -1.03 -15.58 4.20
C PHE A 77 -2.50 -15.44 3.79
N GLU A 78 -2.85 -16.03 2.66
CA GLU A 78 -4.24 -16.11 2.22
C GLU A 78 -5.10 -16.88 3.21
N HIS A 79 -6.41 -16.58 3.22
CA HIS A 79 -7.33 -17.01 4.27
C HIS A 79 -7.78 -18.48 4.15
N ALA A 80 -7.47 -19.15 3.04
CA ALA A 80 -7.75 -20.58 2.92
C ALA A 80 -6.99 -21.37 4.00
N LEU A 81 -7.64 -22.38 4.55
CA LEU A 81 -7.06 -23.23 5.60
C LEU A 81 -5.72 -23.80 5.12
N ASN A 82 -4.66 -23.59 5.92
CA ASN A 82 -3.28 -24.03 5.61
C ASN A 82 -2.69 -23.46 4.32
N SER A 83 -3.18 -22.32 3.82
CA SER A 83 -2.58 -21.65 2.66
C SER A 83 -1.12 -21.30 2.94
N ASN A 84 -0.24 -21.58 1.97
CA ASN A 84 1.15 -21.12 1.94
C ASN A 84 1.36 -19.97 0.94
N THR A 85 0.28 -19.45 0.38
CA THR A 85 0.31 -18.32 -0.54
C THR A 85 0.43 -17.02 0.24
N PRO A 86 1.55 -16.26 0.10
CA PRO A 86 1.67 -14.97 0.76
C PRO A 86 0.70 -13.97 0.13
N ARG A 87 0.02 -13.23 0.98
CA ARG A 87 -0.93 -12.16 0.63
C ARG A 87 -0.32 -10.77 0.78
N VAL A 88 0.41 -10.57 1.89
CA VAL A 88 1.13 -9.33 2.20
C VAL A 88 2.50 -9.68 2.75
N ILE A 89 3.52 -8.90 2.36
CA ILE A 89 4.87 -8.96 2.93
C ILE A 89 5.27 -7.52 3.30
N GLU A 90 5.61 -7.28 4.57
CA GLU A 90 5.92 -5.95 5.09
C GLU A 90 7.01 -5.98 6.18
N PRO A 91 8.13 -5.23 6.04
CA PRO A 91 8.59 -4.56 4.82
C PRO A 91 9.13 -5.56 3.79
N VAL A 92 9.09 -5.22 2.50
CA VAL A 92 9.52 -6.11 1.42
C VAL A 92 10.82 -5.69 0.76
N ALA A 93 11.18 -4.41 0.80
CA ALA A 93 12.26 -3.85 -0.01
C ALA A 93 13.65 -4.47 0.26
N SER A 94 13.92 -4.94 1.49
CA SER A 94 15.17 -5.60 1.84
C SER A 94 15.34 -7.01 1.26
N LEU A 95 14.29 -7.57 0.67
CA LEU A 95 14.32 -8.92 0.12
C LEU A 95 14.90 -8.98 -1.31
N ASP A 96 14.85 -7.87 -2.06
CA ASP A 96 15.41 -7.77 -3.42
C ASP A 96 15.97 -6.37 -3.67
N PRO A 97 17.18 -6.22 -4.23
CA PRO A 97 17.80 -4.91 -4.47
C PRO A 97 16.96 -3.98 -5.34
N SER A 98 16.29 -4.50 -6.37
CA SER A 98 15.44 -3.68 -7.26
C SER A 98 14.24 -3.06 -6.53
N LEU A 99 13.71 -3.74 -5.50
CA LEU A 99 12.66 -3.19 -4.66
C LEU A 99 13.20 -2.13 -3.68
N GLY A 100 14.46 -2.28 -3.23
CA GLY A 100 15.16 -1.26 -2.44
C GLY A 100 15.42 0.02 -3.23
N GLU A 101 15.88 -0.12 -4.48
CA GLU A 101 16.11 1.00 -5.40
C GLU A 101 14.80 1.75 -5.73
N LEU A 102 13.69 1.03 -5.86
CA LEU A 102 12.37 1.62 -6.13
C LEU A 102 11.94 2.62 -5.05
N LEU A 103 12.34 2.42 -3.78
CA LEU A 103 11.99 3.35 -2.70
C LEU A 103 12.60 4.75 -2.89
N GLN A 104 13.65 4.87 -3.71
CA GLN A 104 14.36 6.12 -3.99
C GLN A 104 14.00 6.70 -5.37
N ASP A 105 13.10 6.03 -6.11
CA ASP A 105 12.71 6.50 -7.45
C ASP A 105 12.04 7.87 -7.37
N THR A 106 12.54 8.82 -8.14
CA THR A 106 12.07 10.21 -8.13
C THR A 106 10.60 10.36 -8.53
N ARG A 107 10.05 9.39 -9.28
CA ARG A 107 8.62 9.33 -9.64
C ARG A 107 7.73 9.08 -8.42
N LEU A 108 8.27 8.44 -7.36
CA LEU A 108 7.62 8.26 -6.07
C LEU A 108 7.98 9.41 -5.12
N VAL A 109 9.28 9.65 -4.92
CA VAL A 109 9.82 10.57 -3.91
C VAL A 109 9.42 12.02 -4.18
N GLY A 110 9.47 12.47 -5.46
CA GLY A 110 9.14 13.85 -5.82
C GLY A 110 7.73 14.29 -5.41
N PRO A 111 6.68 13.55 -5.78
CA PRO A 111 5.32 13.80 -5.28
C PRO A 111 5.21 13.68 -3.75
N MET A 112 5.89 12.71 -3.16
CA MET A 112 5.79 12.45 -1.72
C MET A 112 6.36 13.57 -0.87
N ARG A 113 7.43 14.23 -1.29
CA ARG A 113 7.95 15.44 -0.62
C ARG A 113 6.88 16.52 -0.46
N GLN A 114 6.06 16.73 -1.50
CA GLN A 114 4.97 17.71 -1.45
C GLN A 114 3.84 17.26 -0.52
N LEU A 115 3.47 15.96 -0.55
CA LEU A 115 2.37 15.43 0.25
C LEU A 115 2.73 15.29 1.73
N VAL A 116 3.98 14.93 2.04
CA VAL A 116 4.54 14.96 3.40
C VAL A 116 4.69 16.40 3.91
N GLY A 117 4.91 17.35 2.99
CA GLY A 117 5.17 18.75 3.34
C GLY A 117 6.60 19.00 3.85
N ALA A 118 7.58 18.24 3.34
CA ALA A 118 8.99 18.33 3.71
C ALA A 118 9.91 18.21 2.48
N ASP A 119 11.04 18.91 2.48
CA ASP A 119 12.02 18.86 1.40
C ASP A 119 12.76 17.51 1.36
N GLU A 120 12.95 16.88 2.50
CA GLU A 120 13.58 15.58 2.65
C GLU A 120 12.59 14.61 3.30
N VAL A 121 12.52 13.39 2.78
CA VAL A 121 11.62 12.36 3.27
C VAL A 121 12.36 11.07 3.62
N ALA A 122 11.76 10.27 4.46
CA ALA A 122 12.19 8.91 4.79
C ALA A 122 11.06 7.92 4.51
N VAL A 123 11.39 6.65 4.46
CA VAL A 123 10.38 5.59 4.37
C VAL A 123 9.83 5.30 5.77
N TRP A 124 8.49 5.31 5.91
CA TRP A 124 7.81 4.81 7.10
C TRP A 124 7.66 3.29 7.04
N THR A 125 7.05 2.80 5.96
CA THR A 125 6.94 1.37 5.68
C THR A 125 6.81 1.11 4.18
N ASN A 126 6.96 -0.16 3.78
CA ASN A 126 6.71 -0.60 2.41
C ASN A 126 6.11 -2.01 2.43
N LYS A 127 5.00 -2.21 1.74
CA LYS A 127 4.29 -3.48 1.73
C LYS A 127 3.96 -3.95 0.32
N LEU A 128 4.24 -5.21 0.06
CA LEU A 128 3.87 -5.89 -1.17
C LEU A 128 2.52 -6.58 -0.98
N ASN A 129 1.56 -6.24 -1.81
CA ASN A 129 0.25 -6.87 -1.85
C ASN A 129 0.16 -7.81 -3.07
N LEU A 130 -0.14 -9.07 -2.80
CA LEU A 130 -0.17 -10.14 -3.80
C LEU A 130 -1.58 -10.72 -3.89
N LYS A 131 -2.38 -10.24 -4.84
CA LYS A 131 -3.65 -10.89 -5.15
C LYS A 131 -3.43 -11.89 -6.29
N ARG A 132 -3.15 -13.13 -5.93
CA ARG A 132 -2.99 -14.23 -6.89
C ARG A 132 -4.31 -14.52 -7.61
N PRO A 133 -4.27 -15.02 -8.87
CA PRO A 133 -5.47 -15.34 -9.62
C PRO A 133 -6.41 -16.26 -8.83
N ARG A 134 -7.68 -15.91 -8.74
CA ARG A 134 -8.77 -16.70 -8.12
C ARG A 134 -8.58 -17.07 -6.63
N GLU A 135 -7.46 -16.68 -6.01
CA GLU A 135 -7.11 -16.99 -4.61
C GLU A 135 -7.03 -15.72 -3.76
N GLY A 136 -6.59 -14.61 -4.36
CA GLY A 136 -6.34 -13.36 -3.65
C GLY A 136 -7.58 -12.83 -2.94
N THR A 137 -7.54 -12.79 -1.61
CA THR A 137 -8.65 -12.28 -0.79
C THR A 137 -8.74 -10.76 -0.81
N GLY A 138 -9.92 -10.24 -0.50
CA GLY A 138 -10.18 -8.81 -0.39
C GLY A 138 -9.56 -8.18 0.86
N PHE A 139 -9.51 -6.86 0.86
CA PHE A 139 -9.23 -6.04 2.04
C PHE A 139 -10.52 -5.28 2.40
N GLY A 140 -11.02 -5.46 3.61
CA GLY A 140 -12.18 -4.72 4.12
C GLY A 140 -11.90 -3.21 4.14
N TRP A 141 -12.95 -2.42 4.27
CA TRP A 141 -12.82 -0.98 4.38
C TRP A 141 -12.00 -0.60 5.61
N HIS A 142 -10.93 0.18 5.42
CA HIS A 142 -10.04 0.64 6.47
C HIS A 142 -9.38 1.96 6.09
N GLN A 143 -8.79 2.60 7.07
CA GLN A 143 -7.82 3.68 6.93
C GLN A 143 -6.47 3.13 7.37
N ASP A 144 -5.35 3.66 6.86
CA ASP A 144 -4.03 3.27 7.35
C ASP A 144 -3.68 3.95 8.69
N SER A 145 -4.18 5.17 8.92
CA SER A 145 -3.87 5.95 10.13
C SER A 145 -4.17 5.24 11.46
N PRO A 146 -5.26 4.47 11.66
CA PRO A 146 -5.48 3.73 12.89
C PRO A 146 -4.41 2.70 13.24
N TYR A 147 -3.69 2.20 12.23
CA TYR A 147 -2.57 1.28 12.47
C TYR A 147 -1.34 1.98 13.04
N TRP A 148 -1.20 3.30 12.84
CA TRP A 148 0.02 4.05 13.10
C TRP A 148 -0.12 5.16 14.14
N ILE A 149 -1.35 5.52 14.51
CA ILE A 149 -1.63 6.66 15.42
C ILE A 149 -0.98 6.51 16.81
N HIS A 150 -0.67 5.28 17.22
CA HIS A 150 0.00 5.00 18.49
C HIS A 150 1.52 4.85 18.34
N ASP A 151 2.04 4.76 17.11
CA ASP A 151 3.46 4.56 16.83
C ASP A 151 4.19 5.87 16.51
N CYS A 152 3.46 6.90 16.04
CA CYS A 152 4.05 8.21 15.74
C CYS A 152 3.08 9.36 15.96
N ALA A 153 3.64 10.56 16.22
CA ALA A 153 2.86 11.79 16.41
C ALA A 153 2.54 12.52 15.08
N HIS A 154 3.12 12.06 13.96
CA HIS A 154 3.02 12.71 12.65
C HIS A 154 2.22 11.88 11.64
N VAL A 155 1.20 11.16 12.10
CA VAL A 155 0.38 10.28 11.27
C VAL A 155 -0.27 10.98 10.08
N ASP A 156 -0.60 12.27 10.20
CA ASP A 156 -1.14 13.11 9.13
C ASP A 156 -0.14 13.33 7.98
N GLN A 157 1.15 13.13 8.23
CA GLN A 157 2.25 13.28 7.29
C GLN A 157 2.76 11.94 6.75
N LEU A 158 1.90 10.89 6.73
CA LEU A 158 2.22 9.56 6.25
C LEU A 158 1.44 9.20 4.97
N PRO A 159 1.57 9.99 3.88
CA PRO A 159 0.91 9.65 2.62
C PRO A 159 1.46 8.35 2.04
N ASN A 160 0.62 7.67 1.28
CA ASN A 160 0.94 6.43 0.58
C ASN A 160 1.10 6.67 -0.92
N VAL A 161 1.99 5.91 -1.56
CA VAL A 161 1.99 5.70 -3.00
C VAL A 161 1.91 4.21 -3.30
N MET A 162 0.94 3.83 -4.13
CA MET A 162 0.82 2.47 -4.66
C MET A 162 1.27 2.44 -6.11
N LEU A 163 2.24 1.58 -6.43
CA LEU A 163 2.57 1.21 -7.81
C LEU A 163 1.83 -0.07 -8.18
N ALA A 164 1.01 0.00 -9.22
CA ALA A 164 0.33 -1.15 -9.80
C ALA A 164 1.27 -1.87 -10.79
N PHE A 165 1.75 -3.06 -10.45
CA PHE A 165 2.59 -3.86 -11.36
C PHE A 165 1.80 -4.55 -12.45
N ASP A 166 0.53 -4.80 -12.21
CA ASP A 166 -0.41 -5.40 -13.15
C ASP A 166 -1.58 -4.45 -13.38
N THR A 167 -2.24 -4.54 -14.52
CA THR A 167 -3.50 -3.81 -14.75
C THR A 167 -4.50 -4.19 -13.67
N ALA A 168 -5.01 -3.18 -12.97
CA ALA A 168 -5.98 -3.35 -11.91
C ALA A 168 -7.39 -3.10 -12.46
N THR A 169 -8.27 -4.09 -12.28
CA THR A 169 -9.67 -4.07 -12.70
C THR A 169 -10.57 -4.38 -11.51
N GLU A 170 -11.87 -4.17 -11.65
CA GLU A 170 -12.81 -4.57 -10.59
C GLU A 170 -12.77 -6.08 -10.35
N ASP A 171 -12.66 -6.88 -11.43
CA ASP A 171 -12.65 -8.34 -11.34
C ASP A 171 -11.41 -8.93 -10.66
N ASN A 172 -10.22 -8.28 -10.80
CA ASN A 172 -9.01 -8.71 -10.09
C ASN A 172 -8.78 -7.98 -8.75
N GLY A 173 -9.75 -7.18 -8.30
CA GLY A 173 -9.78 -6.52 -7.01
C GLY A 173 -8.90 -5.27 -6.95
N CYS A 174 -9.13 -4.30 -7.86
CA CYS A 174 -8.52 -2.97 -7.81
C CYS A 174 -8.74 -2.28 -6.47
N LEU A 175 -7.96 -1.24 -6.20
CA LEU A 175 -8.19 -0.38 -5.04
C LEU A 175 -9.55 0.31 -5.17
N ARG A 176 -10.31 0.36 -4.09
CA ARG A 176 -11.53 1.16 -3.95
C ARG A 176 -11.32 2.18 -2.86
N VAL A 177 -11.83 3.37 -3.06
CA VAL A 177 -11.73 4.48 -2.10
C VAL A 177 -13.09 5.12 -1.89
N ILE A 178 -13.25 5.80 -0.76
CA ILE A 178 -14.36 6.73 -0.51
C ILE A 178 -13.79 8.15 -0.66
N PRO A 179 -13.99 8.82 -1.80
CA PRO A 179 -13.46 10.16 -2.04
C PRO A 179 -13.89 11.15 -0.96
N GLY A 180 -12.96 11.97 -0.47
CA GLY A 180 -13.24 12.97 0.56
C GLY A 180 -13.27 12.45 1.99
N SER A 181 -13.33 11.13 2.24
CA SER A 181 -13.41 10.56 3.59
C SER A 181 -12.20 10.88 4.48
N HIS A 182 -11.07 11.27 3.91
CA HIS A 182 -9.88 11.68 4.64
C HIS A 182 -10.07 13.02 5.40
N LEU A 183 -11.06 13.84 4.99
CA LEU A 183 -11.35 15.12 5.64
C LEU A 183 -11.94 14.96 7.04
N ASP A 184 -12.51 13.78 7.34
CA ASP A 184 -13.06 13.45 8.64
C ASP A 184 -11.99 12.91 9.62
N GLY A 185 -10.73 12.86 9.18
CA GLY A 185 -9.62 12.34 9.97
C GLY A 185 -9.72 10.84 10.24
N CYS A 186 -9.30 10.41 11.43
CA CYS A 186 -9.33 9.01 11.83
C CYS A 186 -10.74 8.62 12.30
N LEU A 187 -11.42 7.80 11.51
CA LEU A 187 -12.79 7.31 11.79
C LEU A 187 -12.76 6.14 12.79
N PRO A 188 -13.87 5.90 13.52
CA PRO A 188 -13.97 4.79 14.44
C PRO A 188 -13.80 3.42 13.76
N GLY A 189 -13.09 2.53 14.44
CA GLY A 189 -13.01 1.12 14.04
C GLY A 189 -14.33 0.37 14.25
N THR A 190 -14.41 -0.83 13.66
CA THR A 190 -15.51 -1.76 13.90
C THR A 190 -15.39 -2.37 15.29
N ASP A 191 -16.52 -2.51 16.00
CA ASP A 191 -16.63 -3.26 17.25
C ASP A 191 -17.38 -4.57 16.97
N ASP A 192 -16.69 -5.52 16.36
CA ASP A 192 -17.25 -6.85 16.00
C ASP A 192 -16.73 -7.97 16.92
N GLY A 193 -15.97 -7.61 17.96
CA GLY A 193 -15.40 -8.54 18.93
C GLY A 193 -14.17 -9.31 18.41
N THR A 194 -13.67 -9.00 17.20
CA THR A 194 -12.44 -9.60 16.65
C THR A 194 -11.20 -8.75 16.97
N SER A 195 -10.02 -9.37 16.96
CA SER A 195 -8.75 -8.66 17.21
C SER A 195 -8.41 -7.66 16.10
N LEU A 196 -8.80 -7.97 14.86
CA LEU A 196 -8.56 -7.11 13.70
C LEU A 196 -9.70 -6.14 13.42
N GLY A 197 -10.86 -6.29 14.09
CA GLY A 197 -12.03 -5.45 13.86
C GLY A 197 -11.77 -3.98 14.09
N GLY A 198 -11.03 -3.63 15.14
CA GLY A 198 -10.68 -2.25 15.45
C GLY A 198 -9.86 -1.52 14.35
N PHE A 199 -9.24 -2.26 13.44
CA PHE A 199 -8.51 -1.72 12.30
C PHE A 199 -9.36 -1.54 11.04
N TYR A 200 -10.55 -2.16 10.98
CA TYR A 200 -11.50 -1.91 9.91
C TYR A 200 -12.35 -0.69 10.27
N THR A 201 -12.57 0.21 9.31
CA THR A 201 -13.40 1.39 9.53
C THR A 201 -14.87 0.99 9.62
N SER A 202 -15.56 1.46 10.65
CA SER A 202 -17.00 1.25 10.80
C SER A 202 -17.77 1.86 9.63
N THR A 203 -18.63 1.08 8.98
CA THR A 203 -19.45 1.54 7.86
C THR A 203 -20.48 2.61 8.26
N ASN A 204 -20.67 2.85 9.55
CA ASN A 204 -21.47 3.98 10.05
C ASN A 204 -20.74 5.33 9.91
N GLY A 205 -19.42 5.31 9.67
CA GLY A 205 -18.59 6.50 9.55
C GLY A 205 -18.46 7.07 8.14
N PHE A 206 -18.99 6.38 7.10
CA PHE A 206 -18.91 6.84 5.71
C PHE A 206 -20.04 6.25 4.87
N ASP A 207 -20.31 6.87 3.72
CA ASP A 207 -21.33 6.38 2.76
C ASP A 207 -20.67 5.46 1.71
N GLU A 208 -20.86 4.15 1.85
CA GLU A 208 -20.30 3.15 0.93
C GLU A 208 -20.82 3.31 -0.50
N SER A 209 -21.98 3.94 -0.72
CA SER A 209 -22.48 4.20 -2.07
C SER A 209 -21.62 5.18 -2.88
N GLN A 210 -20.77 5.97 -2.19
CA GLN A 210 -19.83 6.92 -2.80
C GLN A 210 -18.52 6.25 -3.22
N GLN A 211 -18.38 4.93 -3.06
CA GLN A 211 -17.18 4.22 -3.42
C GLN A 211 -16.78 4.41 -4.88
N MET A 212 -15.51 4.56 -5.12
CA MET A 212 -14.92 4.62 -6.45
C MET A 212 -13.90 3.50 -6.63
N ALA A 213 -14.08 2.70 -7.68
CA ALA A 213 -13.11 1.69 -8.09
C ALA A 213 -12.01 2.35 -8.92
N LEU A 214 -10.77 2.26 -8.47
CA LEU A 214 -9.60 2.80 -9.17
C LEU A 214 -9.04 1.73 -10.12
N THR A 215 -9.68 1.58 -11.27
CA THR A 215 -9.16 0.75 -12.36
C THR A 215 -8.04 1.50 -13.04
N VAL A 216 -6.85 0.90 -13.12
CA VAL A 216 -5.66 1.56 -13.67
C VAL A 216 -4.85 0.58 -14.52
N ALA A 217 -4.15 1.10 -15.52
CA ALA A 217 -3.17 0.33 -16.28
C ALA A 217 -1.97 -0.08 -15.39
N ALA A 218 -1.29 -1.15 -15.78
CA ALA A 218 0.02 -1.48 -15.19
C ALA A 218 0.98 -0.28 -15.30
N GLY A 219 1.84 -0.09 -14.30
CA GLY A 219 2.77 1.03 -14.23
C GLY A 219 2.17 2.33 -13.70
N SER A 220 0.90 2.34 -13.34
CA SER A 220 0.25 3.52 -12.75
C SER A 220 0.61 3.69 -11.28
N LEU A 221 0.66 4.95 -10.83
CA LEU A 221 0.85 5.34 -9.44
C LEU A 221 -0.46 5.92 -8.88
N ILE A 222 -0.82 5.47 -7.68
CA ILE A 222 -1.93 6.03 -6.91
C ILE A 222 -1.35 6.60 -5.62
N PHE A 223 -1.44 7.92 -5.46
CA PHE A 223 -1.07 8.63 -4.23
C PHE A 223 -2.33 8.82 -3.40
N PHE A 224 -2.28 8.46 -2.12
CA PHE A 224 -3.47 8.54 -1.26
C PHE A 224 -3.14 8.86 0.20
N SER A 225 -4.09 9.53 0.85
CA SER A 225 -4.00 9.96 2.26
C SER A 225 -4.01 8.76 3.22
N PRO A 226 -3.29 8.79 4.35
CA PRO A 226 -3.40 7.77 5.39
C PRO A 226 -4.81 7.70 6.00
N HIS A 227 -5.60 8.79 5.88
CA HIS A 227 -6.95 8.89 6.40
C HIS A 227 -8.05 8.55 5.39
N ILE A 228 -7.73 8.27 4.12
CA ILE A 228 -8.77 7.89 3.16
C ILE A 228 -9.30 6.47 3.48
N VAL A 229 -10.61 6.34 3.54
CA VAL A 229 -11.24 5.01 3.65
C VAL A 229 -11.06 4.28 2.33
N HIS A 230 -10.42 3.12 2.39
CA HIS A 230 -10.13 2.33 1.21
C HIS A 230 -10.25 0.83 1.47
N GLY A 231 -10.34 0.08 0.40
CA GLY A 231 -10.47 -1.36 0.46
C GLY A 231 -10.30 -1.99 -0.91
N SER A 232 -10.55 -3.28 -1.03
CA SER A 232 -10.57 -3.95 -2.34
C SER A 232 -11.29 -5.29 -2.27
N GLN A 233 -11.97 -5.65 -3.35
CA GLN A 233 -12.63 -6.95 -3.49
C GLN A 233 -11.62 -8.10 -3.70
N PRO A 234 -11.99 -9.36 -3.54
CA PRO A 234 -11.16 -10.50 -3.92
C PRO A 234 -10.81 -10.48 -5.42
N ASN A 235 -9.78 -11.23 -5.78
CA ASN A 235 -9.43 -11.47 -7.18
C ASN A 235 -10.20 -12.69 -7.72
N HIS A 236 -11.20 -12.44 -8.54
CA HIS A 236 -12.01 -13.50 -9.21
C HIS A 236 -11.48 -13.85 -10.60
N SER A 237 -10.55 -13.04 -11.12
CA SER A 237 -9.99 -13.19 -12.46
C SER A 237 -8.92 -14.28 -12.57
N SER A 238 -8.49 -14.57 -13.79
CA SER A 238 -7.32 -15.42 -14.09
C SER A 238 -5.99 -14.66 -14.03
N GLU A 239 -6.03 -13.33 -13.86
CA GLU A 239 -4.84 -12.49 -13.90
C GLU A 239 -4.42 -12.07 -12.47
N PRO A 240 -3.11 -11.97 -12.18
CA PRO A 240 -2.64 -11.46 -10.90
C PRO A 240 -2.93 -9.96 -10.75
N ARG A 241 -2.97 -9.48 -9.52
CA ARG A 241 -2.95 -8.06 -9.20
C ARG A 241 -1.93 -7.78 -8.10
N ARG A 242 -0.69 -7.56 -8.50
CA ARG A 242 0.44 -7.23 -7.62
C ARG A 242 0.59 -5.73 -7.51
N SER A 243 0.86 -5.24 -6.32
CA SER A 243 1.18 -3.84 -6.07
C SER A 243 2.13 -3.69 -4.89
N ILE A 244 3.00 -2.69 -4.94
CA ILE A 244 3.72 -2.24 -3.74
C ILE A 244 3.10 -0.93 -3.26
N ILE A 245 2.96 -0.80 -1.95
CA ILE A 245 2.59 0.46 -1.30
C ILE A 245 3.79 0.91 -0.48
N VAL A 246 4.25 2.14 -0.73
CA VAL A 246 5.30 2.79 0.05
C VAL A 246 4.68 3.97 0.77
N THR A 247 4.87 4.01 2.08
CA THR A 247 4.46 5.13 2.93
C THR A 247 5.70 5.94 3.28
N TYR A 248 5.66 7.24 3.01
CA TYR A 248 6.74 8.16 3.35
C TYR A 248 6.39 9.00 4.57
N GLN A 249 7.43 9.58 5.18
CA GLN A 249 7.37 10.43 6.37
C GLN A 249 8.42 11.54 6.27
N PRO A 250 8.40 12.56 7.14
CA PRO A 250 9.51 13.50 7.24
C PRO A 250 10.85 12.78 7.52
N ALA A 251 11.94 13.28 6.94
CA ALA A 251 13.27 12.68 7.13
C ALA A 251 13.68 12.64 8.61
N GLY A 252 14.57 11.69 8.94
CA GLY A 252 15.11 11.53 10.29
C GLY A 252 14.24 10.71 11.26
N HIS A 253 13.05 10.28 10.85
CA HIS A 253 12.21 9.39 11.65
C HIS A 253 12.49 7.91 11.33
N PRO A 254 12.37 7.00 12.31
CA PRO A 254 12.59 5.57 12.11
C PRO A 254 11.45 4.92 11.33
N THR A 255 11.74 3.85 10.61
CA THR A 255 10.75 2.99 9.98
C THR A 255 9.90 2.24 11.01
N LEU A 256 8.65 1.95 10.66
CA LEU A 256 7.68 1.29 11.54
C LEU A 256 8.17 -0.06 12.10
N LYS A 257 8.77 -0.89 11.27
CA LYS A 257 9.05 -2.29 11.63
C LYS A 257 10.49 -2.54 12.11
N THR A 258 11.48 -1.88 11.50
CA THR A 258 12.89 -2.16 11.81
C THR A 258 13.51 -1.11 12.74
N GLY A 259 12.90 0.06 12.87
CA GLY A 259 13.42 1.17 13.66
C GLY A 259 14.63 1.88 13.03
N GLU A 260 15.03 1.50 11.83
CA GLU A 260 16.10 2.14 11.07
C GLU A 260 15.62 3.44 10.43
N VAL A 261 16.48 4.44 10.30
CA VAL A 261 16.16 5.66 9.54
C VAL A 261 16.55 5.46 8.08
N LEU A 262 15.57 5.48 7.18
CA LEU A 262 15.69 5.25 5.73
C LEU A 262 15.34 6.54 4.98
N ASN A 263 16.28 7.53 5.01
CA ASN A 263 16.14 8.76 4.23
C ASN A 263 16.30 8.47 2.73
N VAL A 264 15.52 9.16 1.88
CA VAL A 264 15.49 8.97 0.42
C VAL A 264 15.39 10.30 -0.33
#